data_bb92e7bc8edd7f50aa5f2dbf63198041
#
_entry.id   bb92e7bc8edd7f50aa5f2dbf63198041
#
_cell.length_a   1.000
_cell.length_b   1.000
_cell.length_c   1.000
_cell.angle_alpha   90.00
_cell.angle_beta   90.00
_cell.angle_gamma   90.00
#
_symmetry.space_group_name_H-M   'P 1'
#
loop_
_entity.id
_entity.type
_entity.pdbx_description
1 polymer ?
#
loop_
_entity_poly.entity_id
_entity_poly.type
_entity_poly.pdbx_seq_one_letter_code
_entity_poly.pdbx_strand_id
1 'polypeptide(L)'
;MPVGKPNILVIWGDDIGISNLSCYSDGLMGYRTPNIDRVAKEGMRFTDSYGEQSCTAGRSSFITGQSVYRTGLSKVGMPGVDMGLSAEDPTIAELLKPLGYATGQFGKNHLGDLNKHLPTAHGFDEFFGNLYHLNAEEEPENRDYPTEDEAPLLRRALLPRGVIHSWATEEASDEVDERFGPAGKQRIEDTGPLTRKRMETIDDETTDACIDFIKRQTDSETPFFVWMNMTHMHFRTHTKP
;
A
#
# COMPACT_ATOMS: atom_id res chain seq x y z
N MET A 1 10.96 29.19 -12.10
CA MET A 1 10.77 27.78 -11.84
C MET A 1 11.54 27.46 -10.57
N PRO A 2 11.05 26.68 -9.64
CA PRO A 2 11.81 26.35 -8.43
C PRO A 2 13.10 25.63 -8.87
N VAL A 3 14.23 26.09 -8.35
CA VAL A 3 15.56 25.53 -8.60
C VAL A 3 15.77 24.34 -7.67
N GLY A 4 14.84 23.39 -7.65
CA GLY A 4 14.92 22.24 -6.74
C GLY A 4 14.19 21.02 -7.32
N LYS A 5 14.44 19.87 -6.72
CA LYS A 5 13.73 18.64 -7.03
C LYS A 5 12.29 18.76 -6.51
N PRO A 6 11.25 18.46 -7.30
CA PRO A 6 9.87 18.53 -6.84
C PRO A 6 9.57 17.42 -5.82
N ASN A 7 8.74 17.70 -4.85
CA ASN A 7 8.09 16.66 -4.05
C ASN A 7 7.07 15.90 -4.90
N ILE A 8 6.99 14.60 -4.72
CA ILE A 8 6.11 13.71 -5.48
C ILE A 8 5.19 13.00 -4.50
N LEU A 9 3.90 13.31 -4.55
CA LEU A 9 2.86 12.64 -3.79
C LEU A 9 1.88 11.96 -4.77
N VAL A 10 1.79 10.65 -4.69
CA VAL A 10 0.84 9.84 -5.46
C VAL A 10 -0.21 9.28 -4.51
N ILE A 11 -1.47 9.57 -4.76
CA ILE A 11 -2.59 9.09 -3.94
C ILE A 11 -3.45 8.14 -4.76
N TRP A 12 -3.63 6.94 -4.24
CA TRP A 12 -4.48 5.91 -4.84
C TRP A 12 -5.71 5.63 -3.99
N GLY A 13 -6.86 5.47 -4.65
CA GLY A 13 -8.01 4.79 -4.09
C GLY A 13 -7.99 3.31 -4.44
N ASP A 14 -8.78 2.52 -3.72
CA ASP A 14 -8.94 1.08 -3.95
C ASP A 14 -10.38 0.79 -4.38
N ASP A 15 -10.55 0.28 -5.60
CA ASP A 15 -11.85 0.02 -6.24
C ASP A 15 -12.75 1.29 -6.38
N ILE A 16 -12.15 2.45 -6.62
CA ILE A 16 -12.88 3.67 -6.90
C ILE A 16 -13.09 3.80 -8.41
N GLY A 17 -14.35 3.72 -8.83
CA GLY A 17 -14.73 3.88 -10.23
C GLY A 17 -14.73 5.33 -10.68
N ILE A 18 -14.61 5.57 -11.99
CA ILE A 18 -14.63 6.91 -12.58
C ILE A 18 -15.88 7.70 -12.21
N SER A 19 -17.04 7.06 -12.11
CA SER A 19 -18.31 7.69 -11.72
C SER A 19 -18.37 8.10 -10.24
N ASN A 20 -17.51 7.55 -9.39
CA ASN A 20 -17.40 7.91 -7.98
C ASN A 20 -16.76 9.29 -7.77
N LEU A 21 -16.03 9.78 -8.74
CA LEU A 21 -15.35 11.08 -8.68
C LEU A 21 -16.24 12.16 -9.33
N SER A 22 -16.68 13.16 -8.54
CA SER A 22 -17.61 14.17 -9.06
C SER A 22 -17.02 15.04 -10.17
N CYS A 23 -15.69 15.16 -10.26
CA CYS A 23 -15.03 15.83 -11.40
C CYS A 23 -15.16 15.08 -12.74
N TYR A 24 -15.55 13.80 -12.73
CA TYR A 24 -15.81 12.99 -13.92
C TYR A 24 -17.29 12.71 -14.16
N SER A 25 -18.12 12.78 -13.13
CA SER A 25 -19.52 12.36 -13.17
C SER A 25 -20.52 13.48 -12.86
N ASP A 26 -20.05 14.71 -12.58
CA ASP A 26 -20.87 15.84 -12.13
C ASP A 26 -21.76 15.52 -10.91
N GLY A 27 -21.36 14.55 -10.11
CA GLY A 27 -22.08 14.11 -8.91
C GLY A 27 -23.21 13.12 -9.20
N LEU A 28 -23.15 12.37 -10.31
CA LEU A 28 -24.13 11.33 -10.68
C LEU A 28 -24.42 10.34 -9.53
N MET A 29 -23.42 10.05 -8.68
CA MET A 29 -23.56 9.13 -7.54
C MET A 29 -24.27 9.75 -6.32
N GLY A 30 -24.74 10.99 -6.41
CA GLY A 30 -25.48 11.67 -5.33
C GLY A 30 -24.61 12.30 -4.24
N TYR A 31 -23.30 12.31 -4.40
CA TYR A 31 -22.34 12.96 -3.51
C TYR A 31 -21.27 13.72 -4.30
N ARG A 32 -20.44 14.46 -3.60
CA ARG A 32 -19.35 15.25 -4.18
C ARG A 32 -18.00 14.83 -3.58
N THR A 33 -16.94 14.97 -4.38
CA THR A 33 -15.55 14.78 -3.99
C THR A 33 -14.75 16.09 -4.06
N PRO A 34 -15.06 17.08 -3.20
CA PRO A 34 -14.65 18.47 -3.42
C PRO A 34 -13.13 18.67 -3.44
N ASN A 35 -12.38 17.89 -2.65
CA ASN A 35 -10.93 17.99 -2.64
C ASN A 35 -10.29 17.42 -3.92
N ILE A 36 -10.83 16.31 -4.44
CA ILE A 36 -10.39 15.72 -5.72
C ILE A 36 -10.80 16.64 -6.87
N ASP A 37 -12.02 17.18 -6.82
CA ASP A 37 -12.51 18.15 -7.82
C ASP A 37 -11.62 19.40 -7.88
N ARG A 38 -11.09 19.85 -6.72
CA ARG A 38 -10.14 20.96 -6.66
C ARG A 38 -8.83 20.63 -7.38
N VAL A 39 -8.26 19.44 -7.14
CA VAL A 39 -7.06 18.97 -7.85
C VAL A 39 -7.31 18.93 -9.36
N ALA A 40 -8.46 18.39 -9.77
CA ALA A 40 -8.84 18.33 -11.18
C ALA A 40 -9.00 19.72 -11.83
N LYS A 41 -9.50 20.71 -11.07
CA LYS A 41 -9.70 22.08 -11.53
C LYS A 41 -8.41 22.90 -11.60
N GLU A 42 -7.55 22.74 -10.60
CA GLU A 42 -6.31 23.52 -10.46
C GLU A 42 -5.14 22.89 -11.24
N GLY A 43 -5.24 21.60 -11.57
CA GLY A 43 -4.23 20.83 -12.26
C GLY A 43 -4.69 20.31 -13.62
N MET A 44 -4.50 19.00 -13.83
CA MET A 44 -4.84 18.32 -15.08
C MET A 44 -5.76 17.12 -14.79
N ARG A 45 -6.73 16.92 -15.66
CA ARG A 45 -7.63 15.76 -15.66
C ARG A 45 -7.45 14.98 -16.95
N PHE A 46 -7.10 13.69 -16.83
CA PHE A 46 -6.99 12.80 -17.96
C PHE A 46 -8.37 12.28 -18.37
N THR A 47 -8.67 12.26 -19.64
CA THR A 47 -9.90 11.68 -20.20
C THR A 47 -9.73 10.21 -20.52
N ASP A 48 -8.50 9.79 -20.79
CA ASP A 48 -8.13 8.42 -21.13
C ASP A 48 -6.91 8.01 -20.31
N SER A 49 -7.13 7.18 -19.29
CA SER A 49 -6.11 6.57 -18.45
C SER A 49 -6.59 5.19 -18.02
N TYR A 50 -5.83 4.17 -18.36
CA TYR A 50 -6.21 2.78 -18.16
C TYR A 50 -5.25 2.11 -17.17
N GLY A 51 -5.81 1.32 -16.26
CA GLY A 51 -5.07 0.50 -15.32
C GLY A 51 -5.07 -0.96 -15.73
N GLU A 52 -4.40 -1.77 -14.92
CA GLU A 52 -4.45 -3.22 -15.04
C GLU A 52 -5.74 -3.78 -14.39
N GLN A 53 -6.03 -5.05 -14.64
CA GLN A 53 -7.29 -5.69 -14.26
C GLN A 53 -7.48 -5.98 -12.77
N SER A 54 -6.46 -5.82 -11.94
CA SER A 54 -6.54 -6.09 -10.50
C SER A 54 -5.56 -5.23 -9.70
N CYS A 55 -5.79 -5.16 -8.38
CA CYS A 55 -4.99 -4.35 -7.48
C CYS A 55 -3.50 -4.75 -7.47
N THR A 56 -3.15 -6.03 -7.34
CA THR A 56 -1.76 -6.50 -7.42
C THR A 56 -1.13 -6.15 -8.77
N ALA A 57 -1.84 -6.41 -9.86
CA ALA A 57 -1.37 -6.14 -11.20
C ALA A 57 -1.11 -4.64 -11.43
N GLY A 58 -2.07 -3.79 -11.09
CA GLY A 58 -1.93 -2.34 -11.23
C GLY A 58 -0.82 -1.77 -10.35
N ARG A 59 -0.69 -2.26 -9.11
CA ARG A 59 0.35 -1.82 -8.17
C ARG A 59 1.74 -2.22 -8.63
N SER A 60 1.91 -3.45 -9.11
CA SER A 60 3.20 -3.89 -9.64
C SER A 60 3.60 -3.12 -10.90
N SER A 61 2.68 -2.94 -11.84
CA SER A 61 2.94 -2.15 -13.05
C SER A 61 3.30 -0.71 -12.75
N PHE A 62 2.61 -0.09 -11.81
CA PHE A 62 2.89 1.30 -11.42
C PHE A 62 4.28 1.43 -10.79
N ILE A 63 4.56 0.64 -9.75
CA ILE A 63 5.80 0.85 -8.97
C ILE A 63 7.07 0.43 -9.71
N THR A 64 6.95 -0.51 -10.67
CA THR A 64 8.09 -0.99 -11.46
C THR A 64 8.17 -0.36 -12.85
N GLY A 65 7.10 0.26 -13.34
CA GLY A 65 7.00 0.70 -14.74
C GLY A 65 6.99 -0.45 -15.76
N GLN A 66 6.69 -1.67 -15.32
CA GLN A 66 6.72 -2.88 -16.16
C GLN A 66 5.32 -3.45 -16.38
N SER A 67 5.12 -4.10 -17.51
CA SER A 67 3.92 -4.90 -17.74
C SER A 67 3.84 -6.08 -16.76
N VAL A 68 2.63 -6.43 -16.33
CA VAL A 68 2.34 -7.58 -15.47
C VAL A 68 2.82 -8.92 -16.04
N TYR A 69 2.95 -9.02 -17.34
CA TYR A 69 3.53 -10.20 -17.99
C TYR A 69 5.02 -10.35 -17.74
N ARG A 70 5.70 -9.25 -17.44
CA ARG A 70 7.13 -9.24 -17.10
C ARG A 70 7.34 -9.50 -15.62
N THR A 71 6.59 -8.84 -14.74
CA THR A 71 6.69 -9.04 -13.29
C THR A 71 6.10 -10.37 -12.83
N GLY A 72 5.24 -11.01 -13.63
CA GLY A 72 4.49 -12.20 -13.25
C GLY A 72 3.32 -11.95 -12.28
N LEU A 73 3.15 -10.72 -11.79
CA LEU A 73 2.11 -10.33 -10.82
C LEU A 73 0.79 -9.98 -11.51
N SER A 74 0.32 -10.87 -12.38
CA SER A 74 -0.88 -10.66 -13.22
C SER A 74 -2.21 -11.01 -12.54
N LYS A 75 -2.18 -11.51 -11.30
CA LYS A 75 -3.37 -11.93 -10.53
C LYS A 75 -3.32 -11.34 -9.13
N VAL A 76 -4.48 -11.31 -8.49
CA VAL A 76 -4.60 -10.89 -7.08
C VAL A 76 -3.76 -11.81 -6.20
N GLY A 77 -2.87 -11.21 -5.40
CA GLY A 77 -2.09 -11.90 -4.39
C GLY A 77 -2.96 -12.37 -3.21
N MET A 78 -2.57 -13.47 -2.60
CA MET A 78 -3.27 -14.06 -1.46
C MET A 78 -2.31 -14.23 -0.28
N PRO A 79 -2.80 -14.11 0.97
CA PRO A 79 -1.97 -14.40 2.16
C PRO A 79 -1.37 -15.79 2.11
N GLY A 80 -0.13 -15.94 2.58
CA GLY A 80 0.55 -17.23 2.69
C GLY A 80 1.11 -17.80 1.40
N VAL A 81 1.01 -17.08 0.30
CA VAL A 81 1.59 -17.50 -1.00
C VAL A 81 2.93 -16.78 -1.19
N ASP A 82 3.99 -17.52 -1.53
CA ASP A 82 5.28 -16.92 -1.90
C ASP A 82 5.19 -16.29 -3.30
N MET A 83 4.41 -15.21 -3.38
CA MET A 83 4.21 -14.42 -4.59
C MET A 83 4.18 -12.95 -4.21
N GLY A 84 5.16 -12.21 -4.68
CA GLY A 84 5.29 -10.79 -4.43
C GLY A 84 6.32 -10.15 -5.34
N LEU A 85 6.65 -8.90 -5.07
CA LEU A 85 7.62 -8.16 -5.87
C LEU A 85 8.98 -8.84 -5.83
N SER A 86 9.58 -9.07 -7.00
CA SER A 86 10.92 -9.63 -7.11
C SER A 86 11.99 -8.59 -6.79
N ALA A 87 13.07 -9.02 -6.15
CA ALA A 87 14.25 -8.15 -5.93
C ALA A 87 14.94 -7.73 -7.24
N GLU A 88 14.62 -8.39 -8.37
CA GLU A 88 15.14 -8.04 -9.69
C GLU A 88 14.31 -6.97 -10.40
N ASP A 89 13.11 -6.68 -9.90
CA ASP A 89 12.22 -5.66 -10.48
C ASP A 89 12.49 -4.29 -9.86
N PRO A 90 13.14 -3.36 -10.57
CA PRO A 90 13.44 -2.04 -10.03
C PRO A 90 12.16 -1.25 -9.75
N THR A 91 12.13 -0.53 -8.64
CA THR A 91 11.01 0.33 -8.28
C THR A 91 11.31 1.81 -8.51
N ILE A 92 10.26 2.62 -8.64
CA ILE A 92 10.40 4.09 -8.65
C ILE A 92 11.14 4.57 -7.39
N ALA A 93 10.87 3.96 -6.24
CA ALA A 93 11.52 4.32 -4.98
C ALA A 93 13.04 4.08 -5.04
N GLU A 94 13.48 2.90 -5.51
CA GLU A 94 14.91 2.59 -5.70
C GLU A 94 15.61 3.54 -6.66
N LEU A 95 14.92 3.96 -7.74
CA LEU A 95 15.47 4.87 -8.71
C LEU A 95 15.59 6.32 -8.20
N LEU A 96 14.72 6.72 -7.27
CA LEU A 96 14.71 8.07 -6.71
C LEU A 96 15.68 8.24 -5.52
N LYS A 97 15.98 7.17 -4.76
CA LYS A 97 16.93 7.24 -3.63
C LYS A 97 18.32 7.80 -4.01
N PRO A 98 18.99 7.31 -5.05
CA PRO A 98 20.29 7.86 -5.47
C PRO A 98 20.23 9.33 -5.88
N LEU A 99 19.02 9.82 -6.19
CA LEU A 99 18.78 11.22 -6.49
C LEU A 99 18.51 12.05 -5.22
N GLY A 100 18.61 11.46 -4.02
CA GLY A 100 18.44 12.12 -2.73
C GLY A 100 16.98 12.35 -2.30
N TYR A 101 16.05 11.55 -2.82
CA TYR A 101 14.67 11.54 -2.34
C TYR A 101 14.55 10.65 -1.11
N ALA A 102 13.80 11.13 -0.12
CA ALA A 102 13.22 10.26 0.90
C ALA A 102 11.97 9.59 0.34
N THR A 103 11.75 8.33 0.67
CA THR A 103 10.72 7.50 0.03
C THR A 103 9.80 6.87 1.07
N GLY A 104 8.49 7.08 0.96
CA GLY A 104 7.50 6.53 1.89
C GLY A 104 6.33 5.88 1.16
N GLN A 105 5.86 4.75 1.67
CA GLN A 105 4.61 4.13 1.24
C GLN A 105 3.67 3.97 2.41
N PHE A 106 2.42 4.40 2.25
CA PHE A 106 1.42 4.40 3.32
C PHE A 106 0.10 3.80 2.83
N GLY A 107 -0.43 2.83 3.59
CA GLY A 107 -1.66 2.10 3.27
C GLY A 107 -1.42 0.75 2.58
N LYS A 108 -2.35 0.31 1.76
CA LYS A 108 -2.32 -1.03 1.15
C LYS A 108 -1.14 -1.23 0.22
N ASN A 109 -0.35 -2.31 0.45
CA ASN A 109 0.75 -2.72 -0.44
C ASN A 109 0.30 -3.67 -1.55
N HIS A 110 -0.22 -4.83 -1.21
CA HIS A 110 -0.70 -5.91 -2.08
C HIS A 110 0.32 -6.49 -3.08
N LEU A 111 1.60 -6.49 -2.70
CA LEU A 111 2.71 -7.02 -3.50
C LEU A 111 3.49 -8.13 -2.76
N GLY A 112 2.80 -8.89 -1.90
CA GLY A 112 3.32 -10.01 -1.11
C GLY A 112 3.45 -9.69 0.38
N ASP A 113 3.50 -10.74 1.24
CA ASP A 113 3.53 -10.62 2.69
C ASP A 113 4.82 -11.11 3.36
N LEU A 114 5.70 -11.76 2.60
CA LEU A 114 7.01 -12.12 3.14
C LEU A 114 7.88 -10.88 3.37
N ASN A 115 8.78 -10.94 4.33
CA ASN A 115 9.67 -9.81 4.65
C ASN A 115 10.45 -9.29 3.43
N LYS A 116 10.84 -10.20 2.53
CA LYS A 116 11.51 -9.85 1.26
C LYS A 116 10.63 -9.08 0.27
N HIS A 117 9.29 -9.06 0.46
CA HIS A 117 8.34 -8.37 -0.41
C HIS A 117 7.85 -7.02 0.16
N LEU A 118 8.26 -6.67 1.39
CA LEU A 118 7.83 -5.43 2.00
C LEU A 118 8.40 -4.21 1.25
N PRO A 119 7.68 -3.10 1.22
CA PRO A 119 8.14 -1.88 0.52
C PRO A 119 9.55 -1.44 0.93
N THR A 120 9.90 -1.61 2.20
CA THR A 120 11.23 -1.27 2.73
C THR A 120 12.37 -2.18 2.24
N ALA A 121 12.05 -3.35 1.68
CA ALA A 121 13.00 -4.17 0.92
C ALA A 121 13.14 -3.74 -0.55
N HIS A 122 12.26 -2.85 -1.03
CA HIS A 122 12.15 -2.40 -2.42
C HIS A 122 12.26 -0.87 -2.56
N GLY A 123 13.18 -0.27 -1.80
CA GLY A 123 13.57 1.12 -1.96
C GLY A 123 12.81 2.15 -1.15
N PHE A 124 11.75 1.78 -0.43
CA PHE A 124 11.09 2.71 0.48
C PHE A 124 11.87 2.80 1.80
N ASP A 125 11.99 4.02 2.34
CA ASP A 125 12.62 4.26 3.65
C ASP A 125 11.67 3.91 4.79
N GLU A 126 10.36 4.11 4.57
CA GLU A 126 9.32 3.84 5.55
C GLU A 126 8.06 3.28 4.88
N PHE A 127 7.45 2.31 5.55
CA PHE A 127 6.15 1.76 5.18
C PHE A 127 5.25 1.63 6.41
N PHE A 128 4.02 2.13 6.32
CA PHE A 128 2.96 1.85 7.27
C PHE A 128 1.68 1.45 6.54
N GLY A 129 1.16 0.26 6.79
CA GLY A 129 -0.08 -0.18 6.15
C GLY A 129 -0.32 -1.69 6.18
N ASN A 130 -1.37 -2.10 5.51
CA ASN A 130 -1.79 -3.48 5.37
C ASN A 130 -1.28 -4.10 4.06
N LEU A 131 -1.17 -5.42 4.05
CA LEU A 131 -0.55 -6.12 2.92
C LEU A 131 -1.54 -6.67 1.91
N TYR A 132 -2.82 -6.78 2.28
CA TYR A 132 -3.89 -7.30 1.43
C TYR A 132 -5.10 -6.38 1.43
N HIS A 133 -6.15 -6.76 0.67
CA HIS A 133 -7.43 -6.05 0.62
C HIS A 133 -8.29 -6.34 1.85
N LEU A 134 -9.25 -5.45 2.12
CA LEU A 134 -10.07 -5.50 3.33
C LEU A 134 -10.79 -6.83 3.55
N ASN A 135 -11.33 -7.44 2.50
CA ASN A 135 -12.02 -8.73 2.65
C ASN A 135 -11.08 -9.89 3.04
N ALA A 136 -9.81 -9.87 2.62
CA ALA A 136 -8.85 -10.88 3.10
C ALA A 136 -8.47 -10.62 4.57
N GLU A 137 -8.33 -9.37 4.96
CA GLU A 137 -8.00 -8.98 6.33
C GLU A 137 -9.14 -9.31 7.31
N GLU A 138 -10.42 -9.26 6.90
CA GLU A 138 -11.55 -9.60 7.77
C GLU A 138 -11.88 -11.10 7.81
N GLU A 139 -11.36 -11.92 6.87
CA GLU A 139 -11.67 -13.37 6.82
C GLU A 139 -11.51 -14.08 8.19
N PRO A 140 -10.46 -13.78 9.00
CA PRO A 140 -10.30 -14.41 10.31
C PRO A 140 -11.43 -14.17 11.31
N GLU A 141 -12.26 -13.15 11.08
CA GLU A 141 -13.43 -12.81 11.92
C GLU A 141 -14.73 -13.43 11.38
N ASN A 142 -14.69 -14.13 10.26
CA ASN A 142 -15.86 -14.82 9.72
C ASN A 142 -16.13 -16.11 10.50
N ARG A 143 -17.41 -16.43 10.69
CA ARG A 143 -17.85 -17.61 11.42
C ARG A 143 -17.31 -18.92 10.85
N ASP A 144 -17.17 -18.97 9.52
CA ASP A 144 -16.76 -20.18 8.80
C ASP A 144 -15.23 -20.24 8.61
N TYR A 145 -14.47 -19.28 9.16
CA TYR A 145 -13.01 -19.32 9.12
C TYR A 145 -12.50 -20.36 10.12
N PRO A 146 -11.59 -21.27 9.73
CA PRO A 146 -11.13 -22.34 10.61
C PRO A 146 -10.56 -21.81 11.92
N THR A 147 -10.93 -22.40 13.04
CA THR A 147 -10.32 -22.12 14.34
C THR A 147 -8.94 -22.74 14.45
N GLU A 148 -8.17 -22.33 15.44
CA GLU A 148 -6.86 -22.90 15.71
C GLU A 148 -6.94 -24.40 16.00
N ASP A 149 -8.02 -24.86 16.68
CA ASP A 149 -8.23 -26.28 16.99
C ASP A 149 -8.65 -27.11 15.78
N GLU A 150 -9.36 -26.54 14.84
CA GLU A 150 -9.85 -27.25 13.64
C GLU A 150 -8.79 -27.41 12.57
N ALA A 151 -7.98 -26.38 12.30
CA ALA A 151 -6.99 -26.42 11.24
C ALA A 151 -5.78 -25.49 11.52
N PRO A 152 -4.95 -25.78 12.53
CA PRO A 152 -3.88 -24.88 12.98
C PRO A 152 -2.88 -24.52 11.89
N LEU A 153 -2.46 -25.51 11.09
CA LEU A 153 -1.49 -25.27 10.00
C LEU A 153 -2.08 -24.42 8.86
N LEU A 154 -3.34 -24.68 8.49
CA LEU A 154 -4.01 -23.92 7.45
C LEU A 154 -4.26 -22.49 7.90
N ARG A 155 -4.77 -22.33 9.13
CA ARG A 155 -4.99 -21.01 9.72
C ARG A 155 -3.70 -20.22 9.76
N ARG A 156 -2.62 -20.77 10.31
CA ARG A 156 -1.31 -20.12 10.36
C ARG A 156 -0.81 -19.73 8.96
N ALA A 157 -0.99 -20.60 7.96
CA ALA A 157 -0.54 -20.34 6.60
C ALA A 157 -1.31 -19.21 5.88
N LEU A 158 -2.62 -19.12 6.09
CA LEU A 158 -3.50 -18.20 5.36
C LEU A 158 -3.90 -16.95 6.14
N LEU A 159 -3.55 -16.85 7.43
CA LEU A 159 -3.89 -15.68 8.25
C LEU A 159 -3.23 -14.43 7.67
N PRO A 160 -4.00 -13.36 7.35
CA PRO A 160 -3.41 -12.08 6.94
C PRO A 160 -2.47 -11.55 8.04
N ARG A 161 -1.40 -10.88 7.63
CA ARG A 161 -0.41 -10.36 8.59
C ARG A 161 -0.91 -9.15 9.37
N GLY A 162 -1.91 -8.43 8.83
CA GLY A 162 -2.43 -7.21 9.43
C GLY A 162 -1.66 -5.97 9.02
N VAL A 163 -1.53 -5.02 9.94
CA VAL A 163 -0.91 -3.71 9.69
C VAL A 163 0.54 -3.73 10.19
N ILE A 164 1.44 -3.41 9.28
CA ILE A 164 2.89 -3.40 9.50
C ILE A 164 3.40 -1.96 9.49
N HIS A 165 4.34 -1.65 10.39
CA HIS A 165 5.19 -0.49 10.29
C HIS A 165 6.63 -0.96 10.08
N SER A 166 7.27 -0.57 8.99
CA SER A 166 8.65 -0.97 8.73
C SER A 166 9.50 0.19 8.24
N TRP A 167 10.80 0.09 8.51
CA TRP A 167 11.81 1.08 8.14
C TRP A 167 13.01 0.37 7.51
N ALA A 168 13.52 0.92 6.43
CA ALA A 168 14.78 0.47 5.86
C ALA A 168 15.95 0.77 6.80
N THR A 169 16.92 -0.12 6.87
CA THR A 169 18.13 0.02 7.69
C THR A 169 19.39 -0.18 6.85
N GLU A 170 20.51 0.42 7.27
CA GLU A 170 21.81 0.25 6.62
C GLU A 170 22.36 -1.17 6.84
N GLU A 171 22.15 -1.71 8.05
CA GLU A 171 22.62 -3.03 8.43
C GLU A 171 21.47 -4.04 8.38
N ALA A 172 21.79 -5.27 8.01
CA ALA A 172 20.83 -6.35 8.04
C ALA A 172 20.56 -6.78 9.49
N SER A 173 19.30 -7.04 9.79
CA SER A 173 18.86 -7.66 11.04
C SER A 173 19.09 -9.16 10.99
N ASP A 174 19.49 -9.75 12.12
CA ASP A 174 19.57 -11.20 12.30
C ASP A 174 18.20 -11.84 12.62
N GLU A 175 17.15 -11.03 12.70
CA GLU A 175 15.79 -11.51 12.99
C GLU A 175 15.24 -12.33 11.82
N VAL A 176 14.73 -13.50 12.15
CA VAL A 176 14.08 -14.42 11.21
C VAL A 176 12.72 -14.80 11.76
N ASP A 177 11.67 -14.40 11.05
CA ASP A 177 10.33 -14.89 11.32
C ASP A 177 10.14 -16.26 10.65
N GLU A 178 9.55 -17.23 11.37
CA GLU A 178 9.35 -18.59 10.85
C GLU A 178 8.43 -18.63 9.63
N ARG A 179 7.49 -17.69 9.51
CA ARG A 179 6.51 -17.61 8.44
C ARG A 179 6.93 -16.63 7.35
N PHE A 180 7.43 -15.45 7.76
CA PHE A 180 7.67 -14.34 6.85
C PHE A 180 9.14 -14.22 6.40
N GLY A 181 10.01 -15.07 6.97
CA GLY A 181 11.42 -15.14 6.60
C GLY A 181 12.30 -14.09 7.27
N PRO A 182 13.57 -13.96 6.82
CA PRO A 182 14.51 -13.00 7.39
C PRO A 182 14.06 -11.55 7.17
N ALA A 183 14.27 -10.72 8.19
CA ALA A 183 13.97 -9.30 8.10
C ALA A 183 14.87 -8.59 7.07
N GLY A 184 16.13 -9.00 6.95
CA GLY A 184 17.09 -8.35 6.07
C GLY A 184 17.42 -6.93 6.52
N LYS A 185 17.58 -6.00 5.58
CA LYS A 185 17.89 -4.59 5.89
C LYS A 185 16.64 -3.79 6.27
N GLN A 186 15.88 -4.29 7.23
CA GLN A 186 14.65 -3.68 7.70
C GLN A 186 14.50 -3.85 9.22
N ARG A 187 13.90 -2.85 9.86
CA ARG A 187 13.22 -2.99 11.14
C ARG A 187 11.73 -3.12 10.86
N ILE A 188 11.10 -4.14 11.41
CA ILE A 188 9.69 -4.45 11.15
C ILE A 188 8.97 -4.50 12.49
N GLU A 189 7.83 -3.82 12.56
CA GLU A 189 6.94 -3.81 13.71
C GLU A 189 5.55 -4.25 13.25
N ASP A 190 5.06 -5.34 13.82
CA ASP A 190 3.69 -5.80 13.63
C ASP A 190 2.78 -5.01 14.58
N THR A 191 1.91 -4.16 14.03
CA THR A 191 1.01 -3.32 14.83
C THR A 191 -0.34 -3.98 15.10
N GLY A 192 -0.47 -5.25 14.76
CA GLY A 192 -1.64 -6.08 15.00
C GLY A 192 -2.59 -6.21 13.80
N PRO A 193 -3.61 -7.07 13.94
CA PRO A 193 -4.52 -7.40 12.85
C PRO A 193 -5.35 -6.19 12.39
N LEU A 194 -5.71 -6.19 11.12
CA LEU A 194 -6.68 -5.26 10.56
C LEU A 194 -8.09 -5.84 10.73
N THR A 195 -8.61 -5.77 11.95
CA THR A 195 -9.96 -6.23 12.30
C THR A 195 -11.03 -5.32 11.68
N ARG A 196 -12.30 -5.81 11.58
CA ARG A 196 -13.45 -4.99 11.19
C ARG A 196 -13.54 -3.69 11.96
N LYS A 197 -13.25 -3.72 13.27
CA LYS A 197 -13.24 -2.51 14.10
C LYS A 197 -12.14 -1.55 13.73
N ARG A 198 -10.92 -2.04 13.47
CA ARG A 198 -9.80 -1.20 13.05
C ARG A 198 -9.99 -0.64 11.63
N MET A 199 -10.69 -1.36 10.75
CA MET A 199 -11.05 -0.87 9.42
C MET A 199 -11.81 0.45 9.45
N GLU A 200 -12.59 0.74 10.48
CA GLU A 200 -13.29 2.01 10.63
C GLU A 200 -12.33 3.24 10.68
N THR A 201 -11.08 3.05 11.05
CA THR A 201 -10.10 4.12 11.28
C THR A 201 -8.76 3.93 10.56
N ILE A 202 -8.56 2.84 9.85
CA ILE A 202 -7.26 2.53 9.23
C ILE A 202 -6.78 3.61 8.25
N ASP A 203 -7.70 4.23 7.52
CA ASP A 203 -7.33 5.29 6.59
C ASP A 203 -6.97 6.59 7.32
N ASP A 204 -7.48 6.82 8.55
CA ASP A 204 -6.99 7.90 9.41
C ASP A 204 -5.56 7.59 9.88
N GLU A 205 -5.30 6.36 10.39
CA GLU A 205 -3.96 5.93 10.81
C GLU A 205 -2.95 6.07 9.66
N THR A 206 -3.33 5.65 8.47
CA THR A 206 -2.52 5.77 7.23
C THR A 206 -2.24 7.23 6.88
N THR A 207 -3.27 8.06 6.97
CA THR A 207 -3.16 9.50 6.68
C THR A 207 -2.24 10.19 7.67
N ASP A 208 -2.38 9.90 8.96
CA ASP A 208 -1.55 10.50 10.01
C ASP A 208 -0.07 10.10 9.84
N ALA A 209 0.22 8.83 9.57
CA ALA A 209 1.58 8.36 9.30
C ALA A 209 2.18 9.02 8.04
N CYS A 210 1.39 9.15 6.98
CA CYS A 210 1.81 9.83 5.76
C CYS A 210 2.10 11.32 5.99
N ILE A 211 1.24 12.02 6.71
CA ILE A 211 1.43 13.44 7.04
C ILE A 211 2.66 13.64 7.92
N ASP A 212 2.88 12.75 8.91
CA ASP A 212 4.07 12.80 9.76
C ASP A 212 5.35 12.66 8.94
N PHE A 213 5.40 11.68 8.04
CA PHE A 213 6.52 11.51 7.11
C PHE A 213 6.77 12.78 6.28
N ILE A 214 5.72 13.32 5.64
CA ILE A 214 5.83 14.54 4.81
C ILE A 214 6.35 15.72 5.62
N LYS A 215 5.86 15.91 6.86
CA LYS A 215 6.34 16.98 7.76
C LYS A 215 7.83 16.83 8.06
N ARG A 216 8.27 15.64 8.46
CA ARG A 216 9.69 15.36 8.76
C ARG A 216 10.59 15.67 7.54
N GLN A 217 10.16 15.29 6.33
CA GLN A 217 10.93 15.58 5.12
C GLN A 217 10.90 17.06 4.75
N THR A 218 9.78 17.73 4.98
CA THR A 218 9.66 19.19 4.75
C THR A 218 10.56 19.98 5.72
N ASP A 219 10.58 19.61 6.98
CA ASP A 219 11.41 20.24 8.01
C ASP A 219 12.92 20.05 7.77
N SER A 220 13.30 18.94 7.16
CA SER A 220 14.69 18.63 6.75
C SER A 220 15.04 19.13 5.33
N GLU A 221 14.13 19.81 4.67
CA GLU A 221 14.29 20.27 3.25
C GLU A 221 14.67 19.13 2.28
N THR A 222 14.27 17.90 2.60
CA THR A 222 14.53 16.72 1.77
C THR A 222 13.40 16.50 0.78
N PRO A 223 13.66 16.40 -0.54
CA PRO A 223 12.63 16.06 -1.49
C PRO A 223 12.11 14.64 -1.22
N PHE A 224 10.81 14.43 -1.37
CA PHE A 224 10.21 13.14 -1.09
C PHE A 224 9.42 12.56 -2.26
N PHE A 225 9.37 11.23 -2.30
CA PHE A 225 8.41 10.44 -3.05
C PHE A 225 7.53 9.69 -2.04
N VAL A 226 6.24 9.97 -2.06
CA VAL A 226 5.24 9.30 -1.23
C VAL A 226 4.21 8.62 -2.12
N TRP A 227 3.97 7.34 -1.86
CA TRP A 227 2.88 6.57 -2.43
C TRP A 227 1.85 6.23 -1.35
N MET A 228 0.74 6.98 -1.34
CA MET A 228 -0.34 6.87 -0.37
C MET A 228 -1.49 6.05 -0.96
N ASN A 229 -1.78 4.92 -0.36
CA ASN A 229 -2.69 3.89 -0.85
C ASN A 229 -3.84 3.67 0.14
N MET A 230 -4.92 4.42 0.01
CA MET A 230 -6.10 4.25 0.86
C MET A 230 -6.71 2.85 0.68
N THR A 231 -7.25 2.30 1.75
CA THR A 231 -7.87 0.96 1.72
C THR A 231 -9.33 1.01 1.32
N HIS A 232 -10.03 2.11 1.65
CA HIS A 232 -11.38 2.37 1.19
C HIS A 232 -11.35 2.82 -0.28
N MET A 233 -12.29 2.43 -1.11
CA MET A 233 -13.61 1.79 -0.87
C MET A 233 -13.63 0.32 -1.32
N HIS A 234 -12.58 -0.45 -1.12
CA HIS A 234 -12.63 -1.87 -1.43
C HIS A 234 -13.87 -2.50 -0.76
N PHE A 235 -14.53 -3.47 -1.39
CA PHE A 235 -15.70 -4.11 -0.81
C PHE A 235 -15.34 -4.76 0.55
N ARG A 236 -16.30 -4.94 1.43
CA ARG A 236 -16.11 -5.24 2.85
C ARG A 236 -15.53 -4.06 3.65
N THR A 237 -15.81 -2.86 3.20
CA THR A 237 -15.52 -1.64 3.93
C THR A 237 -16.35 -1.53 5.19
N HIS A 238 -15.72 -1.21 6.30
CA HIS A 238 -16.35 -0.86 7.58
C HIS A 238 -16.08 0.61 7.87
N THR A 239 -17.13 1.40 8.09
CA THR A 239 -17.06 2.83 8.34
C THR A 239 -17.42 3.16 9.76
N LYS A 240 -16.95 4.31 10.25
CA LYS A 240 -17.42 4.87 11.53
C LYS A 240 -18.95 5.05 11.51
N PRO A 241 -19.62 4.90 12.66
CA PRO A 241 -21.05 5.18 12.81
C PRO A 241 -21.43 6.61 12.42
#